data_f268730a18b4555faaf258293982c855
#
_entry.id   f268730a18b4555faaf258293982c855
#
_cell.length_a   1.000
_cell.length_b   1.000
_cell.length_c   1.000
_cell.angle_alpha   90.00
_cell.angle_beta   90.00
_cell.angle_gamma   90.00
#
_symmetry.space_group_name_H-M   'P 1'
#
loop_
_entity.id
_entity.type
_entity.pdbx_description
1 polymer ?
#
loop_
_entity_poly.entity_id
_entity_poly.type
_entity_poly.pdbx_seq_one_letter_code
_entity_poly.pdbx_strand_id
1 'polypeptide(L)'
;MKLTITLAILRKHQPCTEGWSKLLRTLGSRFPTDKPIDFGVILESNGIDDALWALRGVMPEQEADRDRLARLFACDCAESVLHIYEKEFPEDKRPRESIRVARAFAVGEATRDELAAARAAARAAAAKKYRHYFVTPASDGEAS
;
A
#
# COMPACT_ATOMS: atom_id res chain seq x y z
N MET A 1 0.50 9.83 -16.50
CA MET A 1 -0.63 8.99 -16.95
C MET A 1 -1.61 8.83 -15.80
N LYS A 2 -2.90 9.00 -16.04
CA LYS A 2 -3.94 8.76 -15.04
C LYS A 2 -4.45 7.33 -15.17
N LEU A 3 -4.49 6.60 -14.05
CA LEU A 3 -5.15 5.30 -13.98
C LEU A 3 -6.66 5.48 -14.09
N THR A 4 -7.30 4.57 -14.79
CA THR A 4 -8.76 4.53 -14.96
C THR A 4 -9.28 3.11 -14.76
N ILE A 5 -10.57 3.02 -14.46
CA ILE A 5 -11.31 1.78 -14.30
C ILE A 5 -12.71 1.95 -14.88
N THR A 6 -13.42 0.88 -15.17
CA THR A 6 -14.83 0.94 -15.60
C THR A 6 -15.74 0.25 -14.57
N LEU A 7 -17.02 0.59 -14.58
CA LEU A 7 -18.00 -0.13 -13.73
C LEU A 7 -18.05 -1.62 -14.06
N ALA A 8 -17.84 -1.99 -15.33
CA ALA A 8 -17.80 -3.38 -15.74
C ALA A 8 -16.63 -4.15 -15.11
N ILE A 9 -15.44 -3.54 -15.02
CA ILE A 9 -14.26 -4.12 -14.36
C ILE A 9 -14.49 -4.18 -12.85
N LEU A 10 -14.93 -3.09 -12.21
CA LEU A 10 -15.22 -3.06 -10.78
C LEU A 10 -16.18 -4.17 -10.36
N ARG A 11 -17.24 -4.39 -11.13
CA ARG A 11 -18.23 -5.42 -10.84
C ARG A 11 -17.65 -6.84 -10.80
N LYS A 12 -16.66 -7.15 -11.64
CA LYS A 12 -15.96 -8.43 -11.64
C LYS A 12 -15.23 -8.72 -10.33
N HIS A 13 -14.83 -7.68 -9.61
CA HIS A 13 -14.15 -7.78 -8.32
C HIS A 13 -15.11 -7.81 -7.13
N GLN A 14 -16.42 -7.87 -7.36
CA GLN A 14 -17.45 -8.02 -6.32
C GLN A 14 -17.39 -6.93 -5.23
N PRO A 15 -17.60 -5.65 -5.59
CA PRO A 15 -17.63 -4.56 -4.63
C PRO A 15 -18.73 -4.76 -3.59
N CYS A 16 -18.52 -4.25 -2.37
CA CYS A 16 -19.58 -4.26 -1.37
C CYS A 16 -20.76 -3.38 -1.81
N THR A 17 -21.96 -3.72 -1.32
CA THR A 17 -23.20 -3.01 -1.70
C THR A 17 -23.14 -1.53 -1.37
N GLU A 18 -22.56 -1.16 -0.24
CA GLU A 18 -22.47 0.23 0.19
C GLU A 18 -21.54 1.05 -0.73
N GLY A 19 -20.32 0.58 -0.96
CA GLY A 19 -19.35 1.25 -1.84
C GLY A 19 -19.87 1.37 -3.26
N TRP A 20 -20.47 0.30 -3.79
CA TRP A 20 -21.11 0.31 -5.10
C TRP A 20 -22.21 1.37 -5.20
N SER A 21 -23.09 1.43 -4.21
CA SER A 21 -24.21 2.39 -4.17
C SER A 21 -23.72 3.85 -4.07
N LYS A 22 -22.66 4.11 -3.30
CA LYS A 22 -22.05 5.45 -3.21
C LYS A 22 -21.51 5.90 -4.56
N LEU A 23 -20.75 5.04 -5.23
CA LEU A 23 -20.18 5.35 -6.53
C LEU A 23 -21.27 5.60 -7.58
N LEU A 24 -22.30 4.76 -7.65
CA LEU A 24 -23.39 4.94 -8.61
C LEU A 24 -24.19 6.23 -8.38
N ARG A 25 -24.37 6.65 -7.14
CA ARG A 25 -25.01 7.95 -6.83
C ARG A 25 -24.21 9.12 -7.36
N THR A 26 -22.89 9.06 -7.26
CA THR A 26 -21.98 10.11 -7.76
C THR A 26 -21.96 10.14 -9.28
N LEU A 27 -21.88 8.98 -9.93
CA LEU A 27 -21.81 8.88 -11.38
C LEU A 27 -23.15 9.12 -12.08
N GLY A 28 -24.26 8.85 -11.39
CA GLY A 28 -25.61 8.91 -11.94
C GLY A 28 -26.06 7.59 -12.56
N SER A 29 -27.38 7.36 -12.56
CA SER A 29 -28.01 6.07 -12.95
C SER A 29 -27.83 5.71 -14.43
N ARG A 30 -27.45 6.66 -15.28
CA ARG A 30 -27.23 6.47 -16.73
C ARG A 30 -25.78 6.40 -17.12
N PHE A 31 -24.85 6.34 -16.15
CA PHE A 31 -23.41 6.27 -16.46
C PHE A 31 -23.09 4.97 -17.19
N PRO A 32 -22.44 5.02 -18.37
CA PRO A 32 -22.13 3.82 -19.14
C PRO A 32 -21.14 2.91 -18.39
N THR A 33 -21.40 1.60 -18.42
CA THR A 33 -20.59 0.62 -17.66
C THR A 33 -19.19 0.42 -18.19
N ASP A 34 -18.93 0.78 -19.44
CA ASP A 34 -17.66 0.70 -20.15
C ASP A 34 -16.88 2.03 -20.18
N LYS A 35 -17.51 3.12 -19.73
CA LYS A 35 -16.87 4.44 -19.69
C LYS A 35 -15.78 4.48 -18.61
N PRO A 36 -14.55 4.95 -18.94
CA PRO A 36 -13.48 5.11 -17.98
C PRO A 36 -13.83 6.09 -16.85
N ILE A 37 -13.50 5.70 -15.63
CA ILE A 37 -13.65 6.49 -14.39
C ILE A 37 -12.26 6.76 -13.85
N ASP A 38 -11.95 8.01 -13.55
CA ASP A 38 -10.72 8.43 -12.88
C ASP A 38 -10.77 7.99 -11.40
N PHE A 39 -9.65 7.50 -10.87
CA PHE A 39 -9.57 7.08 -9.46
C PHE A 39 -9.82 8.24 -8.47
N GLY A 40 -9.58 9.48 -8.87
CA GLY A 40 -9.95 10.66 -8.08
C GLY A 40 -11.44 10.73 -7.79
N VAL A 41 -12.29 10.35 -8.75
CA VAL A 41 -13.74 10.30 -8.56
C VAL A 41 -14.12 9.28 -7.48
N ILE A 42 -13.46 8.11 -7.46
CA ILE A 42 -13.70 7.08 -6.45
C ILE A 42 -13.21 7.57 -5.08
N LEU A 43 -12.05 8.20 -5.02
CA LEU A 43 -11.51 8.77 -3.79
C LEU A 43 -12.45 9.81 -3.17
N GLU A 44 -12.98 10.72 -3.97
CA GLU A 44 -13.88 11.77 -3.52
C GLU A 44 -15.26 11.25 -3.10
N SER A 45 -15.80 10.26 -3.82
CA SER A 45 -17.12 9.71 -3.53
C SER A 45 -17.13 8.70 -2.40
N ASN A 46 -16.10 7.85 -2.32
CA ASN A 46 -16.07 6.65 -1.47
C ASN A 46 -15.01 6.68 -0.38
N GLY A 47 -13.98 7.53 -0.52
CA GLY A 47 -12.87 7.61 0.41
C GLY A 47 -11.69 6.70 0.04
N ILE A 48 -10.63 6.78 0.86
CA ILE A 48 -9.33 6.17 0.57
C ILE A 48 -9.38 4.64 0.55
N ASP A 49 -10.16 4.02 1.42
CA ASP A 49 -10.21 2.55 1.54
C ASP A 49 -10.78 1.93 0.26
N ASP A 50 -11.90 2.48 -0.25
CA ASP A 50 -12.51 2.04 -1.49
C ASP A 50 -11.65 2.37 -2.72
N ALA A 51 -10.97 3.51 -2.72
CA ALA A 51 -10.05 3.89 -3.79
C ALA A 51 -8.85 2.93 -3.86
N LEU A 52 -8.26 2.56 -2.72
CA LEU A 52 -7.19 1.55 -2.66
C LEU A 52 -7.71 0.16 -3.06
N TRP A 53 -8.92 -0.20 -2.62
CA TRP A 53 -9.54 -1.45 -3.01
C TRP A 53 -9.74 -1.53 -4.54
N ALA A 54 -10.19 -0.44 -5.16
CA ALA A 54 -10.45 -0.37 -6.59
C ALA A 54 -9.20 -0.54 -7.46
N LEU A 55 -8.00 -0.25 -6.93
CA LEU A 55 -6.73 -0.46 -7.67
C LEU A 55 -6.51 -1.91 -8.13
N ARG A 56 -7.21 -2.90 -7.56
CA ARG A 56 -7.13 -4.30 -8.02
C ARG A 56 -7.65 -4.51 -9.45
N GLY A 57 -8.41 -3.56 -9.97
CA GLY A 57 -9.06 -3.67 -11.27
C GLY A 57 -8.88 -2.46 -12.17
N VAL A 58 -7.65 -2.01 -12.45
CA VAL A 58 -7.40 -0.98 -13.48
C VAL A 58 -7.65 -1.52 -14.89
N MET A 59 -7.63 -0.65 -15.89
CA MET A 59 -7.62 -1.08 -17.30
C MET A 59 -6.41 -1.99 -17.55
N PRO A 60 -6.57 -3.10 -18.30
CA PRO A 60 -5.51 -4.11 -18.45
C PRO A 60 -4.16 -3.54 -18.91
N GLU A 61 -4.16 -2.58 -19.82
CA GLU A 61 -2.96 -1.92 -20.32
C GLU A 61 -2.25 -1.03 -19.29
N GLN A 62 -2.89 -0.74 -18.15
CA GLN A 62 -2.38 0.10 -17.07
C GLN A 62 -1.88 -0.69 -15.85
N GLU A 63 -1.89 -2.02 -15.88
CA GLU A 63 -1.51 -2.85 -14.73
C GLU A 63 -0.07 -2.61 -14.26
N ALA A 64 0.87 -2.48 -15.20
CA ALA A 64 2.27 -2.20 -14.88
C ALA A 64 2.45 -0.84 -14.20
N ASP A 65 1.73 0.18 -14.66
CA ASP A 65 1.74 1.51 -14.05
C ASP A 65 1.08 1.50 -12.68
N ARG A 66 -0.04 0.79 -12.51
CA ARG A 66 -0.66 0.59 -11.21
C ARG A 66 0.31 -0.04 -10.22
N ASP A 67 0.99 -1.10 -10.60
CA ASP A 67 1.93 -1.81 -9.72
C ASP A 67 3.10 -0.92 -9.31
N ARG A 68 3.62 -0.14 -10.24
CA ARG A 68 4.66 0.86 -9.97
C ARG A 68 4.18 1.94 -9.01
N LEU A 69 3.05 2.56 -9.29
CA LEU A 69 2.50 3.66 -8.48
C LEU A 69 2.07 3.19 -7.09
N ALA A 70 1.42 2.01 -6.99
CA ALA A 70 1.05 1.43 -5.70
C ALA A 70 2.28 1.16 -4.82
N ARG A 71 3.38 0.71 -5.42
CA ARG A 71 4.64 0.48 -4.69
C ARG A 71 5.26 1.79 -4.21
N LEU A 72 5.28 2.82 -5.04
CA LEU A 72 5.78 4.15 -4.65
C LEU A 72 4.94 4.75 -3.52
N PHE A 73 3.62 4.66 -3.62
CA PHE A 73 2.70 5.10 -2.57
C PHE A 73 2.95 4.35 -1.24
N ALA A 74 3.10 3.03 -1.29
CA ALA A 74 3.42 2.25 -0.10
C ALA A 74 4.77 2.65 0.51
N CYS A 75 5.78 2.97 -0.31
CA CYS A 75 7.05 3.49 0.17
C CYS A 75 6.90 4.84 0.87
N ASP A 76 6.10 5.76 0.31
CA ASP A 76 5.84 7.08 0.91
C ASP A 76 5.14 6.94 2.27
N CYS A 77 4.13 6.07 2.36
CA CYS A 77 3.45 5.77 3.63
C CYS A 77 4.41 5.19 4.67
N ALA A 78 5.25 4.22 4.29
CA ALA A 78 6.22 3.61 5.19
C ALA A 78 7.28 4.62 5.66
N GLU A 79 7.77 5.47 4.77
CA GLU A 79 8.76 6.48 5.09
C GLU A 79 8.22 7.55 6.05
N SER A 80 6.94 7.91 5.93
CA SER A 80 6.30 8.91 6.79
C SER A 80 6.30 8.51 8.27
N VAL A 81 6.32 7.20 8.58
CA VAL A 81 6.31 6.66 9.95
C VAL A 81 7.65 6.02 10.35
N LEU A 82 8.63 5.98 9.46
CA LEU A 82 9.92 5.33 9.71
C LEU A 82 10.66 5.92 10.91
N HIS A 83 10.55 7.24 11.13
CA HIS A 83 11.15 7.95 12.26
C HIS A 83 10.76 7.38 13.64
N ILE A 84 9.55 6.78 13.75
CA ILE A 84 9.08 6.14 14.99
C ILE A 84 9.95 4.92 15.31
N TYR A 85 10.24 4.09 14.30
CA TYR A 85 11.13 2.95 14.44
C TYR A 85 12.57 3.37 14.73
N GLU A 86 13.08 4.32 13.96
CA GLU A 86 14.48 4.78 14.05
C GLU A 86 14.81 5.49 15.37
N LYS A 87 13.82 6.12 16.01
CA LYS A 87 13.98 6.69 17.34
C LYS A 87 14.30 5.62 18.39
N GLU A 88 13.68 4.44 18.25
CA GLU A 88 13.84 3.34 19.21
C GLU A 88 15.03 2.43 18.85
N PHE A 89 15.28 2.27 17.56
CA PHE A 89 16.36 1.42 17.03
C PHE A 89 17.24 2.19 16.03
N PRO A 90 18.02 3.18 16.48
CA PRO A 90 18.72 4.10 15.58
C PRO A 90 19.81 3.44 14.73
N GLU A 91 20.36 2.30 15.18
CA GLU A 91 21.38 1.53 14.45
C GLU A 91 20.80 0.55 13.44
N ASP A 92 19.49 0.27 13.47
CA ASP A 92 18.86 -0.68 12.58
C ASP A 92 18.36 -0.02 11.30
N LYS A 93 19.15 -0.09 10.25
CA LYS A 93 18.87 0.51 8.95
C LYS A 93 18.05 -0.38 8.00
N ARG A 94 17.72 -1.62 8.39
CA ARG A 94 17.01 -2.58 7.52
C ARG A 94 15.65 -2.08 7.02
N PRO A 95 14.79 -1.42 7.82
CA PRO A 95 13.55 -0.87 7.31
C PRO A 95 13.76 0.24 6.29
N ARG A 96 14.69 1.16 6.54
CA ARG A 96 15.05 2.23 5.60
C ARG A 96 15.58 1.67 4.29
N GLU A 97 16.46 0.69 4.36
CA GLU A 97 17.03 0.03 3.19
C GLU A 97 15.94 -0.71 2.38
N SER A 98 14.98 -1.33 3.04
CA SER A 98 13.86 -1.98 2.37
C SER A 98 13.00 -0.98 1.56
N ILE A 99 12.76 0.21 2.10
CA ILE A 99 12.04 1.28 1.40
C ILE A 99 12.87 1.75 0.18
N ARG A 100 14.17 1.96 0.35
CA ARG A 100 15.07 2.37 -0.73
C ARG A 100 15.07 1.37 -1.89
N VAL A 101 15.23 0.09 -1.58
CA VAL A 101 15.23 -0.97 -2.59
C VAL A 101 13.86 -1.12 -3.26
N ALA A 102 12.77 -0.96 -2.51
CA ALA A 102 11.42 -1.01 -3.08
C ALA A 102 11.14 0.15 -4.06
N ARG A 103 11.66 1.35 -3.78
CA ARG A 103 11.61 2.48 -4.72
C ARG A 103 12.44 2.21 -5.97
N ALA A 104 13.68 1.74 -5.80
CA ALA A 104 14.56 1.38 -6.91
C ALA A 104 13.92 0.29 -7.80
N PHE A 105 13.32 -0.72 -7.20
CA PHE A 105 12.58 -1.75 -7.94
C PHE A 105 11.38 -1.16 -8.72
N ALA A 106 10.65 -0.22 -8.13
CA ALA A 106 9.49 0.40 -8.78
C ALA A 106 9.88 1.16 -10.06
N VAL A 107 11.10 1.69 -10.14
CA VAL A 107 11.61 2.43 -11.31
C VAL A 107 12.56 1.59 -12.18
N GLY A 108 12.69 0.30 -11.89
CA GLY A 108 13.51 -0.64 -12.70
C GLY A 108 15.01 -0.62 -12.40
N GLU A 109 15.41 -0.02 -11.29
CA GLU A 109 16.82 0.10 -10.86
C GLU A 109 17.26 -0.98 -9.87
N ALA A 110 16.36 -1.86 -9.46
CA ALA A 110 16.66 -3.01 -8.62
C ALA A 110 15.97 -4.28 -9.13
N THR A 111 16.53 -5.45 -8.81
CA THR A 111 16.01 -6.75 -9.19
C THR A 111 14.97 -7.29 -8.21
N ARG A 112 14.22 -8.34 -8.60
CA ARG A 112 13.31 -9.07 -7.70
C ARG A 112 14.06 -9.70 -6.53
N ASP A 113 15.25 -10.20 -6.74
CA ASP A 113 16.04 -10.85 -5.69
C ASP A 113 16.51 -9.84 -4.65
N GLU A 114 16.96 -8.66 -5.08
CA GLU A 114 17.31 -7.55 -4.18
C GLU A 114 16.08 -7.10 -3.35
N LEU A 115 14.92 -6.97 -3.99
CA LEU A 115 13.68 -6.63 -3.30
C LEU A 115 13.30 -7.71 -2.27
N ALA A 116 13.40 -9.00 -2.64
CA ALA A 116 13.10 -10.11 -1.75
C ALA A 116 14.03 -10.15 -0.54
N ALA A 117 15.34 -9.95 -0.75
CA ALA A 117 16.34 -9.89 0.31
C ALA A 117 16.10 -8.73 1.27
N ALA A 118 15.82 -7.53 0.74
CA ALA A 118 15.54 -6.35 1.56
C ALA A 118 14.26 -6.51 2.40
N ARG A 119 13.22 -7.11 1.82
CA ARG A 119 11.97 -7.43 2.56
C ARG A 119 12.19 -8.47 3.66
N ALA A 120 13.00 -9.50 3.42
CA ALA A 120 13.34 -10.50 4.42
C ALA A 120 14.09 -9.86 5.59
N ALA A 121 15.04 -8.98 5.32
CA ALA A 121 15.78 -8.23 6.33
C ALA A 121 14.86 -7.32 7.16
N ALA A 122 13.93 -6.61 6.53
CA ALA A 122 12.95 -5.77 7.23
C ALA A 122 11.99 -6.59 8.11
N ARG A 123 11.56 -7.78 7.67
CA ARG A 123 10.77 -8.70 8.49
C ARG A 123 11.54 -9.18 9.73
N ALA A 124 12.84 -9.45 9.58
CA ALA A 124 13.70 -9.81 10.72
C ALA A 124 13.82 -8.64 11.71
N ALA A 125 13.87 -7.40 11.24
CA ALA A 125 13.82 -6.21 12.09
C ALA A 125 12.48 -6.12 12.87
N ALA A 126 11.35 -6.33 12.19
CA ALA A 126 10.04 -6.36 12.82
C ALA A 126 9.92 -7.48 13.87
N ALA A 127 10.47 -8.68 13.59
CA ALA A 127 10.49 -9.78 14.54
C ALA A 127 11.34 -9.46 15.79
N LYS A 128 12.46 -8.73 15.64
CA LYS A 128 13.25 -8.24 16.75
C LYS A 128 12.44 -7.30 17.65
N LYS A 129 11.72 -6.35 17.01
CA LYS A 129 10.83 -5.42 17.72
C LYS A 129 9.71 -6.17 18.46
N TYR A 130 9.07 -7.15 17.81
CA TYR A 130 8.04 -7.97 18.43
C TYR A 130 8.58 -8.68 19.70
N ARG A 131 9.75 -9.30 19.63
CA ARG A 131 10.37 -9.95 20.79
C ARG A 131 10.65 -8.96 21.91
N HIS A 132 11.10 -7.77 21.60
CA HIS A 132 11.36 -6.73 22.61
C HIS A 132 10.09 -6.40 23.42
N TYR A 133 8.93 -6.26 22.76
CA TYR A 133 7.69 -5.90 23.46
C TYR A 133 6.93 -7.07 24.08
N PHE A 134 6.99 -8.24 23.48
CA PHE A 134 6.06 -9.32 23.82
C PHE A 134 6.71 -10.60 24.30
N VAL A 135 8.01 -10.76 24.21
CA VAL A 135 8.72 -12.01 24.53
C VAL A 135 9.79 -11.80 25.61
N THR A 136 10.52 -10.70 25.58
CA THR A 136 11.52 -10.40 26.63
C THR A 136 10.76 -9.99 27.89
N PRO A 137 10.92 -10.69 29.05
CA PRO A 137 10.32 -10.24 30.28
C PRO A 137 10.79 -8.80 30.57
N ALA A 138 9.87 -7.92 30.97
CA ALA A 138 10.26 -6.68 31.57
C ALA A 138 11.21 -7.03 32.71
N SER A 139 12.44 -6.50 32.69
CA SER A 139 13.34 -6.63 33.83
C SER A 139 12.62 -5.97 35.01
N ASP A 140 12.09 -6.79 35.92
CA ASP A 140 11.58 -6.30 37.20
C ASP A 140 12.73 -5.51 37.80
N GLY A 141 12.57 -4.21 37.86
CA GLY A 141 13.51 -3.34 38.53
C GLY A 141 13.64 -3.88 39.95
N GLU A 142 14.81 -4.41 40.30
CA GLU A 142 15.14 -4.71 41.66
C GLU A 142 14.95 -3.44 42.48
N ALA A 143 13.81 -3.42 43.16
CA ALA A 143 13.63 -2.53 44.27
C ALA A 143 14.50 -3.14 45.43
N SER A 144 15.64 -2.50 45.69
CA SER A 144 16.41 -2.62 46.91
C SER A 144 16.35 -1.32 47.67
#